data_16f4e1331d8065f7b45f4e5f6e8a9dc5
#
_entry.id   16f4e1331d8065f7b45f4e5f6e8a9dc5
#
_cell.length_a   1.000
_cell.length_b   1.000
_cell.length_c   1.000
_cell.angle_alpha   90.00
_cell.angle_beta   90.00
_cell.angle_gamma   90.00
#
_symmetry.space_group_name_H-M   'P 1'
#
loop_
_entity.id
_entity.type
_entity.pdbx_description
1 polymer ?
#
loop_
_entity_poly.entity_id
_entity_poly.type
_entity_poly.pdbx_seq_one_letter_code
_entity_poly.pdbx_strand_id
1 'polypeptide(L)'
;MIVAPVILGATTDGLLDRLASSVEALPLPALLPDRTRSGLEYAIARVSPSGRVCVWPLLDRLGWRDDVRLAVTAVETSVLIRPDAGGVFALGKRRMVVLPIALRRRCRIAAGEDVVADPARGVLVVHPVDALDQMVASYHPLLAGGDRDDR
;
A
#
# COMPACT_ATOMS: atom_id res chain seq x y z
N MET A 1 9.21 32.90 22.79
CA MET A 1 8.19 33.13 23.82
C MET A 1 6.91 32.47 23.32
N ILE A 2 6.59 31.33 23.87
CA ILE A 2 5.37 30.61 23.51
C ILE A 2 4.24 31.24 24.28
N VAL A 3 3.37 31.99 23.63
CA VAL A 3 2.14 32.44 24.22
C VAL A 3 1.17 31.27 24.16
N ALA A 4 0.99 30.60 25.28
CA ALA A 4 -0.09 29.63 25.39
C ALA A 4 -1.40 30.39 25.21
N PRO A 5 -2.32 29.88 24.38
CA PRO A 5 -3.66 30.46 24.29
C PRO A 5 -4.29 30.37 25.67
N VAL A 6 -4.65 31.50 26.23
CA VAL A 6 -5.45 31.54 27.44
C VAL A 6 -6.84 31.06 27.03
N ILE A 7 -7.10 29.79 27.27
CA ILE A 7 -8.45 29.24 27.15
C ILE A 7 -9.18 29.68 28.39
N LEU A 8 -9.89 30.78 28.27
CA LEU A 8 -10.84 31.20 29.30
C LEU A 8 -11.89 30.10 29.43
N GLY A 9 -11.87 29.44 30.58
CA GLY A 9 -12.87 28.45 30.92
C GLY A 9 -14.30 29.01 30.77
N ALA A 10 -15.16 28.28 30.24
CA ALA A 10 -16.57 28.49 29.88
C ALA A 10 -16.84 28.60 28.36
N THR A 11 -15.84 28.74 27.53
CA THR A 11 -16.07 28.85 26.07
C THR A 11 -15.70 27.56 25.31
N THR A 12 -15.18 26.55 26.00
CA THR A 12 -14.75 25.31 25.36
C THR A 12 -15.92 24.50 24.82
N ASP A 13 -17.02 24.47 25.55
CA ASP A 13 -18.23 23.75 25.12
C ASP A 13 -18.87 24.41 23.89
N GLY A 14 -18.89 25.74 23.85
CA GLY A 14 -19.44 26.44 22.68
C GLY A 14 -18.56 26.36 21.43
N LEU A 15 -17.23 26.20 21.62
CA LEU A 15 -16.31 26.02 20.50
C LEU A 15 -16.37 24.59 19.94
N LEU A 16 -16.47 23.60 20.80
CA LEU A 16 -16.64 22.20 20.39
C LEU A 16 -17.99 22.00 19.69
N ASP A 17 -19.04 22.63 20.18
CA ASP A 17 -20.36 22.58 19.55
C ASP A 17 -20.38 23.24 18.17
N ARG A 18 -19.66 24.37 18.01
CA ARG A 18 -19.50 25.01 16.70
C ARG A 18 -18.63 24.20 15.75
N LEU A 19 -17.60 23.55 16.24
CA LEU A 19 -16.78 22.64 15.44
C LEU A 19 -17.57 21.39 15.04
N ALA A 20 -18.34 20.82 15.96
CA ALA A 20 -19.21 19.69 15.65
C ALA A 20 -20.29 20.07 14.63
N SER A 21 -20.91 21.24 14.77
CA SER A 21 -21.89 21.74 13.81
C SER A 21 -21.29 22.06 12.44
N SER A 22 -20.03 22.52 12.40
CA SER A 22 -19.37 22.77 11.12
C SER A 22 -18.91 21.49 10.42
N VAL A 23 -18.64 20.43 11.17
CA VAL A 23 -18.32 19.11 10.59
C VAL A 23 -19.56 18.45 10.01
N GLU A 24 -20.72 18.68 10.61
CA GLU A 24 -22.00 18.14 10.14
C GLU A 24 -22.47 18.79 8.82
N ALA A 25 -21.98 19.99 8.53
CA ALA A 25 -22.31 20.74 7.31
C ALA A 25 -21.45 20.38 6.07
N LEU A 26 -20.45 19.52 6.20
CA LEU A 26 -19.64 19.08 5.07
C LEU A 26 -20.33 17.89 4.36
N PRO A 27 -20.81 18.04 3.12
CA PRO A 27 -21.49 16.96 2.39
C PRO A 27 -20.50 15.93 1.85
N LEU A 28 -19.49 15.58 2.64
CA LEU A 28 -18.46 14.62 2.27
C LEU A 28 -18.99 13.21 1.96
N PRO A 29 -20.04 12.68 2.67
CA PRO A 29 -20.52 11.34 2.38
C PRO A 29 -21.20 11.20 1.02
N ALA A 30 -21.77 12.27 0.46
CA ALA A 30 -22.49 12.23 -0.81
C ALA A 30 -21.57 12.29 -2.05
N LEU A 31 -20.31 12.67 -1.87
CA LEU A 31 -19.33 12.81 -2.96
C LEU A 31 -18.40 11.61 -3.08
N LEU A 32 -18.35 10.75 -2.07
CA LEU A 32 -17.62 9.51 -2.19
C LEU A 32 -18.57 8.48 -2.80
N PRO A 33 -18.26 7.95 -3.99
CA PRO A 33 -18.99 6.79 -4.47
C PRO A 33 -18.94 5.75 -3.37
N ASP A 34 -20.08 5.12 -3.16
CA ASP A 34 -20.19 4.01 -2.22
C ASP A 34 -19.03 3.07 -2.52
N ARG A 35 -17.97 3.18 -1.73
CA ARG A 35 -16.88 2.23 -1.77
C ARG A 35 -17.48 0.95 -1.20
N THR A 36 -18.25 0.27 -2.01
CA THR A 36 -18.31 -1.16 -1.89
C THR A 36 -16.85 -1.56 -1.78
N ARG A 37 -16.42 -1.88 -0.58
CA ARG A 37 -15.11 -2.47 -0.34
C ARG A 37 -15.04 -3.68 -1.25
N SER A 38 -14.64 -3.43 -2.50
CA SER A 38 -14.19 -4.50 -3.35
C SER A 38 -13.16 -5.17 -2.47
N GLY A 39 -13.34 -6.38 -2.11
CA GLY A 39 -12.52 -7.05 -1.12
C GLY A 39 -11.00 -7.02 -1.39
N LEU A 40 -10.51 -5.97 -1.99
CA LEU A 40 -9.11 -5.65 -2.26
C LEU A 40 -8.47 -5.19 -0.96
N GLU A 41 -7.62 -6.00 -0.44
CA GLU A 41 -6.81 -5.73 0.73
C GLU A 41 -5.37 -5.63 0.26
N TYR A 42 -4.78 -4.47 0.48
CA TYR A 42 -3.36 -4.25 0.20
C TYR A 42 -2.58 -4.35 1.50
N ALA A 43 -1.34 -4.80 1.43
CA ALA A 43 -0.42 -4.74 2.55
C ALA A 43 0.81 -3.92 2.16
N ILE A 44 1.25 -3.09 3.08
CA ILE A 44 2.56 -2.45 3.00
C ILE A 44 3.49 -3.27 3.86
N ALA A 45 4.62 -3.67 3.30
CA ALA A 45 5.59 -4.48 3.99
C ALA A 45 7.00 -4.05 3.64
N ARG A 46 7.91 -4.19 4.60
CA ARG A 46 9.32 -3.86 4.42
C ARG A 46 10.09 -5.06 3.91
N VAL A 47 10.97 -4.83 2.95
CA VAL A 47 11.90 -5.84 2.44
C VAL A 47 13.06 -6.01 3.41
N SER A 48 13.24 -7.23 3.93
CA SER A 48 14.36 -7.54 4.81
C SER A 48 15.70 -7.53 4.04
N PRO A 49 16.85 -7.48 4.73
CA PRO A 49 18.15 -7.57 4.08
C PRO A 49 18.33 -8.83 3.22
N SER A 50 17.68 -9.92 3.57
CA SER A 50 17.66 -11.18 2.79
C SER A 50 16.62 -11.23 1.68
N GLY A 51 15.88 -10.15 1.45
CA GLY A 51 14.84 -10.07 0.42
C GLY A 51 13.53 -10.74 0.79
N ARG A 52 13.26 -10.92 2.06
CA ARG A 52 11.99 -11.49 2.55
C ARG A 52 10.98 -10.40 2.83
N VAL A 53 9.74 -10.69 2.51
CA VAL A 53 8.60 -9.79 2.73
C VAL A 53 7.54 -10.54 3.53
N CYS A 54 7.10 -9.93 4.62
CA CYS A 54 6.07 -10.50 5.49
C CYS A 54 4.70 -9.94 5.09
N VAL A 55 3.88 -10.77 4.48
CA VAL A 55 2.53 -10.40 4.00
C VAL A 55 1.49 -11.47 4.40
N TRP A 56 1.68 -12.06 5.56
CA TRP A 56 0.87 -13.19 6.03
C TRP A 56 -0.65 -12.98 5.95
N PRO A 57 -1.23 -11.79 6.21
CA PRO A 57 -2.67 -11.62 6.08
C PRO A 57 -3.17 -11.84 4.66
N LEU A 58 -2.39 -11.44 3.65
CA LEU A 58 -2.72 -11.66 2.25
C LEU A 58 -2.57 -13.12 1.85
N LEU A 59 -1.59 -13.83 2.43
CA LEU A 59 -1.37 -15.25 2.16
C LEU A 59 -2.53 -16.10 2.67
N ASP A 60 -3.09 -15.75 3.83
CA ASP A 60 -4.31 -16.40 4.35
C ASP A 60 -5.49 -16.18 3.42
N ARG A 61 -5.64 -14.99 2.92
CA ARG A 61 -6.69 -14.62 2.00
C ARG A 61 -6.56 -15.34 0.65
N LEU A 62 -5.34 -15.51 0.17
CA LEU A 62 -5.04 -16.30 -1.03
C LEU A 62 -5.17 -17.81 -0.80
N GLY A 63 -5.34 -18.26 0.45
CA GLY A 63 -5.42 -19.66 0.82
C GLY A 63 -4.08 -20.39 0.68
N TRP A 64 -2.95 -19.68 0.66
CA TRP A 64 -1.64 -20.30 0.53
C TRP A 64 -1.16 -20.86 1.85
N ARG A 65 -0.78 -22.13 1.82
CA ARG A 65 -0.25 -22.87 2.96
C ARG A 65 1.27 -22.94 2.94
N ASP A 66 1.84 -23.42 4.02
CA ASP A 66 3.29 -23.49 4.23
C ASP A 66 4.03 -24.36 3.20
N ASP A 67 3.34 -25.32 2.61
CA ASP A 67 3.87 -26.27 1.63
C ASP A 67 3.75 -25.77 0.17
N VAL A 68 3.10 -24.64 -0.04
CA VAL A 68 2.91 -24.10 -1.38
C VAL A 68 4.24 -23.73 -2.00
N ARG A 69 4.49 -24.25 -3.20
CA ARG A 69 5.62 -23.83 -4.02
C ARG A 69 5.22 -22.66 -4.90
N LEU A 70 6.15 -21.77 -5.11
CA LEU A 70 5.92 -20.48 -5.73
C LEU A 70 6.87 -20.26 -6.90
N ALA A 71 6.34 -19.76 -8.00
CA ALA A 71 7.10 -19.13 -9.06
C ALA A 71 7.10 -17.62 -8.85
N VAL A 72 8.26 -17.00 -8.98
CA VAL A 72 8.48 -15.57 -8.80
C VAL A 72 9.03 -14.99 -10.09
N THR A 73 8.33 -14.05 -10.70
CA THR A 73 8.71 -13.45 -11.98
C THR A 73 8.60 -11.93 -11.90
N ALA A 74 9.36 -11.21 -12.73
CA ALA A 74 9.19 -9.78 -12.90
C ALA A 74 8.21 -9.49 -14.05
N VAL A 75 7.26 -8.61 -13.79
CA VAL A 75 6.34 -8.07 -14.81
C VAL A 75 6.46 -6.55 -14.76
N GLU A 76 6.97 -5.98 -15.83
CA GLU A 76 7.31 -4.55 -15.86
C GLU A 76 8.23 -4.14 -14.70
N THR A 77 7.76 -3.31 -13.79
CA THR A 77 8.50 -2.86 -12.60
C THR A 77 8.08 -3.56 -11.32
N SER A 78 7.17 -4.54 -11.41
CA SER A 78 6.62 -5.25 -10.26
C SER A 78 7.02 -6.72 -10.26
N VAL A 79 6.91 -7.35 -9.10
CA VAL A 79 7.19 -8.78 -8.94
C VAL A 79 5.87 -9.54 -8.82
N LEU A 80 5.66 -10.49 -9.70
CA LEU A 80 4.51 -11.38 -9.69
C LEU A 80 4.88 -12.71 -9.04
N ILE A 81 4.09 -13.13 -8.08
CA ILE A 81 4.25 -14.37 -7.33
C ILE A 81 2.98 -15.20 -7.48
N ARG A 82 3.13 -16.44 -7.90
CA ARG A 82 2.01 -17.35 -8.09
C ARG A 82 2.33 -18.75 -7.59
N PRO A 83 1.33 -19.53 -7.17
CA PRO A 83 1.51 -20.95 -6.91
C PRO A 83 1.94 -21.67 -8.18
N ASP A 84 2.94 -22.50 -8.05
CA ASP A 84 3.46 -23.32 -9.14
C ASP A 84 4.12 -24.57 -8.56
N ALA A 85 3.64 -25.76 -8.93
CA ALA A 85 4.18 -27.02 -8.43
C ALA A 85 5.67 -27.20 -8.74
N GLY A 86 6.14 -26.65 -9.86
CA GLY A 86 7.54 -26.60 -10.26
C GLY A 86 8.31 -25.40 -9.71
N GLY A 87 7.69 -24.58 -8.89
CA GLY A 87 8.29 -23.37 -8.34
C GLY A 87 9.54 -23.64 -7.50
N VAL A 88 10.50 -22.75 -7.59
CA VAL A 88 11.79 -22.88 -6.88
C VAL A 88 11.67 -22.54 -5.40
N PHE A 89 10.74 -21.65 -5.06
CA PHE A 89 10.57 -21.14 -3.70
C PHE A 89 9.42 -21.86 -2.99
N ALA A 90 9.62 -22.18 -1.72
CA ALA A 90 8.55 -22.66 -0.84
C ALA A 90 8.23 -21.57 0.17
N LEU A 91 6.95 -21.42 0.50
CA LEU A 91 6.51 -20.42 1.45
C LEU A 91 7.10 -20.63 2.86
N GLY A 92 7.14 -21.88 3.31
CA GLY A 92 7.70 -22.26 4.59
C GLY A 92 6.88 -21.81 5.80
N LYS A 93 7.25 -22.31 6.97
CA LYS A 93 6.53 -22.06 8.23
C LYS A 93 6.51 -20.58 8.66
N ARG A 94 7.49 -19.82 8.23
CA ARG A 94 7.55 -18.38 8.56
C ARG A 94 6.60 -17.53 7.71
N ARG A 95 5.99 -18.13 6.69
CA ARG A 95 5.03 -17.49 5.81
C ARG A 95 5.55 -16.15 5.26
N MET A 96 6.80 -16.15 4.86
CA MET A 96 7.47 -15.02 4.22
C MET A 96 7.71 -15.33 2.75
N VAL A 97 7.42 -14.37 1.92
CA VAL A 97 7.72 -14.45 0.50
C VAL A 97 9.15 -13.98 0.24
N VAL A 98 9.89 -14.71 -0.58
CA VAL A 98 11.25 -14.35 -0.96
C VAL A 98 11.26 -13.65 -2.30
N LEU A 99 11.84 -12.47 -2.34
CA LEU A 99 12.12 -11.73 -3.58
C LEU A 99 13.58 -11.97 -3.97
N PRO A 100 13.85 -12.77 -5.03
CA PRO A 100 15.21 -13.05 -5.48
C PRO A 100 15.97 -11.77 -5.84
N ILE A 101 17.28 -11.73 -5.54
CA ILE A 101 18.10 -10.53 -5.74
C ILE A 101 18.09 -10.03 -7.20
N ALA A 102 18.06 -10.96 -8.16
CA ALA A 102 18.02 -10.59 -9.58
C ALA A 102 16.72 -9.85 -9.94
N LEU A 103 15.59 -10.29 -9.41
CA LEU A 103 14.29 -9.65 -9.62
C LEU A 103 14.19 -8.33 -8.87
N ARG A 104 14.70 -8.26 -7.63
CA ARG A 104 14.76 -7.01 -6.87
C ARG A 104 15.56 -5.94 -7.59
N ARG A 105 16.71 -6.30 -8.14
CA ARG A 105 17.54 -5.36 -8.94
C ARG A 105 16.82 -4.89 -10.19
N ARG A 106 16.13 -5.80 -10.89
CA ARG A 106 15.35 -5.45 -12.08
C ARG A 106 14.20 -4.52 -11.76
N CYS A 107 13.50 -4.75 -10.66
CA CYS A 107 12.36 -3.94 -10.23
C CYS A 107 12.75 -2.76 -9.33
N ARG A 108 14.05 -2.52 -9.11
CA ARG A 108 14.56 -1.45 -8.24
C ARG A 108 14.03 -1.51 -6.82
N ILE A 109 13.97 -2.72 -6.27
CA ILE A 109 13.56 -2.95 -4.88
C ILE A 109 14.82 -3.16 -4.04
N ALA A 110 15.16 -2.22 -3.18
CA ALA A 110 16.28 -2.34 -2.26
C ALA A 110 15.84 -2.96 -0.92
N ALA A 111 16.79 -3.54 -0.20
CA ALA A 111 16.56 -3.96 1.18
C ALA A 111 16.28 -2.73 2.06
N GLY A 112 15.32 -2.85 2.96
CA GLY A 112 14.86 -1.75 3.82
C GLY A 112 13.80 -0.86 3.19
N GLU A 113 13.50 -1.01 1.90
CA GLU A 113 12.39 -0.31 1.26
C GLU A 113 11.04 -0.93 1.60
N ASP A 114 10.01 -0.11 1.59
CA ASP A 114 8.64 -0.57 1.70
C ASP A 114 8.10 -0.91 0.31
N VAL A 115 7.28 -1.95 0.25
CA VAL A 115 6.60 -2.40 -0.96
C VAL A 115 5.11 -2.54 -0.69
N VAL A 116 4.30 -2.40 -1.73
CA VAL A 116 2.86 -2.65 -1.65
C VAL A 116 2.56 -4.01 -2.25
N ALA A 117 1.95 -4.88 -1.46
CA ALA A 117 1.52 -6.19 -1.90
C ALA A 117 0.02 -6.19 -2.21
N ASP A 118 -0.33 -6.73 -3.36
CA ASP A 118 -1.68 -6.79 -3.91
C ASP A 118 -2.05 -8.25 -4.21
N PRO A 119 -3.09 -8.82 -3.58
CA PRO A 119 -3.56 -10.17 -3.85
C PRO A 119 -4.55 -10.19 -5.02
N ALA A 120 -4.08 -9.94 -6.22
CA ALA A 120 -4.94 -9.90 -7.40
C ALA A 120 -5.19 -11.29 -8.00
N ARG A 121 -6.44 -11.72 -8.07
CA ARG A 121 -6.89 -12.93 -8.80
C ARG A 121 -6.12 -14.21 -8.48
N GLY A 122 -5.83 -14.47 -7.20
CA GLY A 122 -5.12 -15.68 -6.76
C GLY A 122 -3.60 -15.62 -6.92
N VAL A 123 -3.05 -14.51 -7.33
CA VAL A 123 -1.62 -14.22 -7.37
C VAL A 123 -1.28 -13.08 -6.43
N LEU A 124 -0.03 -12.97 -6.04
CA LEU A 124 0.46 -11.85 -5.25
C LEU A 124 1.35 -10.97 -6.13
N VAL A 125 1.02 -9.70 -6.23
CA VAL A 125 1.85 -8.73 -6.94
C VAL A 125 2.52 -7.82 -5.92
N VAL A 126 3.82 -7.67 -6.02
CA VAL A 126 4.60 -6.79 -5.14
C VAL A 126 5.08 -5.60 -5.96
N HIS A 127 4.59 -4.42 -5.60
CA HIS A 127 4.91 -3.17 -6.26
C HIS A 127 5.96 -2.39 -5.46
N PRO A 128 7.08 -1.96 -6.06
CA PRO A 128 7.97 -0.99 -5.45
C PRO A 128 7.29 0.39 -5.36
N VAL A 129 7.82 1.26 -4.52
CA VAL A 129 7.28 2.63 -4.35
C VAL A 129 7.25 3.38 -5.68
N ASP A 130 8.28 3.24 -6.51
CA ASP A 130 8.33 3.88 -7.83
C ASP A 130 7.17 3.47 -8.74
N ALA A 131 6.76 2.20 -8.70
CA ALA A 131 5.61 1.73 -9.46
C ALA A 131 4.30 2.32 -8.92
N LEU A 132 4.18 2.44 -7.62
CA LEU A 132 3.03 3.08 -6.98
C LEU A 132 2.95 4.56 -7.35
N ASP A 133 4.08 5.28 -7.32
CA ASP A 133 4.15 6.69 -7.74
C ASP A 133 3.68 6.86 -9.18
N GLN A 134 4.09 5.97 -10.09
CA GLN A 134 3.63 6.00 -11.49
C GLN A 134 2.11 5.75 -11.60
N MET A 135 1.56 4.80 -10.83
CA MET A 135 0.13 4.54 -10.80
C MET A 135 -0.65 5.76 -10.31
N VAL A 136 -0.19 6.39 -9.23
CA VAL A 136 -0.79 7.60 -8.68
C VAL A 136 -0.70 8.75 -9.67
N ALA A 137 0.45 8.96 -10.29
CA ALA A 137 0.64 9.99 -11.31
C ALA A 137 -0.25 9.79 -12.54
N SER A 138 -0.47 8.55 -12.96
CA SER A 138 -1.36 8.24 -14.07
C SER A 138 -2.84 8.50 -13.74
N TYR A 139 -3.21 8.33 -12.48
CA TYR A 139 -4.56 8.58 -12.00
C TYR A 139 -4.85 10.07 -11.78
N HIS A 140 -3.82 10.84 -11.39
CA HIS A 140 -3.91 12.27 -11.14
C HIS A 140 -2.99 13.07 -12.08
N PRO A 141 -3.27 13.11 -13.38
CA PRO A 141 -2.39 13.79 -14.34
C PRO A 141 -2.22 15.27 -14.04
N LEU A 142 -3.18 15.90 -13.36
CA LEU A 142 -3.09 17.29 -12.92
C LEU A 142 -2.03 17.53 -11.83
N LEU A 143 -1.72 16.49 -11.05
CA LEU A 143 -0.65 16.55 -10.05
C LEU A 143 0.72 16.31 -10.67
N ALA A 144 0.78 15.55 -11.76
CA ALA A 144 2.00 15.32 -12.52
C ALA A 144 2.37 16.50 -13.44
N GLY A 145 1.41 17.39 -13.72
CA GLY A 145 1.57 18.54 -14.62
C GLY A 145 1.88 19.87 -13.95
N GLY A 146 2.19 19.88 -12.68
CA GLY A 146 2.45 21.09 -11.91
C GLY A 146 3.82 21.71 -12.12
N ASP A 147 4.19 22.01 -13.33
CA ASP A 147 5.09 23.10 -13.68
C ASP A 147 5.07 23.34 -15.20
N ARG A 148 4.00 23.88 -15.70
CA ARG A 148 4.06 24.62 -16.95
C ARG A 148 3.97 26.07 -16.60
N ASP A 149 5.15 26.57 -16.35
CA ASP A 149 5.61 27.93 -16.44
C ASP A 149 4.73 28.76 -17.38
N ASP A 150 4.05 29.67 -16.75
CA ASP A 150 3.37 30.78 -17.37
C ASP A 150 4.44 31.76 -17.90
N ARG A 151 4.65 31.72 -19.19
CA ARG A 151 5.32 32.79 -19.91
C ARG A 151 4.43 33.32 -20.99
#